data_c1b01d61a028543e849c8e0899cc332d
#
_entry.id   c1b01d61a028543e849c8e0899cc332d
#
_cell.length_a   1.000
_cell.length_b   1.000
_cell.length_c   1.000
_cell.angle_alpha   90.00
_cell.angle_beta   90.00
_cell.angle_gamma   90.00
#
_symmetry.space_group_name_H-M   'P 1'
#
loop_
_entity.id
_entity.type
_entity.pdbx_description
1 polymer ?
#
loop_
_entity_poly.entity_id
_entity_poly.type
_entity_poly.pdbx_seq_one_letter_code
_entity_poly.pdbx_strand_id
1 'polypeptide(L)'
;MRQHCADGEMVELKDEDGKRFGHGVLVPRLPEDEGPFWRVYPEGHIVNFSGGRIPDPNYLGDTQTDYNRNFPYQWGAENEQIGAGEFPGSEPETRALLEWHAAHPNIYAWINYHTFGGVFLRPSGDQPDSAMDQADLAVFKQVEQWATELTGYRTVSGYHEFQYEPGTPSRGVITGYAYHQRGALSYCVELWDIFQQIGMKPKKLFIDYYSQMDRADLLTLAKWDRDVNHSRIFRPWR
;
A
#
# COMPACT_ATOMS: atom_id res chain seq x y z
N MET A 1 1.25 -0.68 -19.52
CA MET A 1 2.45 -1.38 -19.03
C MET A 1 2.34 -2.85 -19.37
N ARG A 2 3.38 -3.48 -19.88
CA ARG A 2 3.38 -4.91 -20.17
C ARG A 2 4.24 -5.58 -19.11
N GLN A 3 3.61 -6.31 -18.23
CA GLN A 3 4.32 -7.21 -17.34
C GLN A 3 4.46 -8.57 -18.01
N HIS A 4 5.63 -9.17 -17.93
CA HIS A 4 5.90 -10.52 -18.37
C HIS A 4 5.97 -11.44 -17.18
N CYS A 5 5.23 -12.54 -17.19
CA CYS A 5 5.20 -13.50 -16.12
C CYS A 5 5.73 -14.86 -16.58
N ALA A 6 6.69 -15.43 -15.85
CA ALA A 6 7.21 -16.78 -16.12
C ALA A 6 6.27 -17.87 -15.63
N ASP A 7 5.40 -17.54 -14.69
CA ASP A 7 4.56 -18.49 -13.99
C ASP A 7 3.06 -18.22 -14.22
N GLY A 8 2.74 -17.56 -15.30
CA GLY A 8 1.37 -17.23 -15.67
C GLY A 8 1.10 -17.29 -17.16
N GLU A 9 -0.15 -17.30 -17.51
CA GLU A 9 -0.64 -17.25 -18.86
C GLU A 9 -1.20 -15.86 -19.16
N MET A 10 -0.98 -15.38 -20.38
CA MET A 10 -1.58 -14.15 -20.85
C MET A 10 -2.94 -14.47 -21.47
N VAL A 11 -4.01 -14.13 -20.76
CA VAL A 11 -5.37 -14.32 -21.23
C VAL A 11 -5.78 -13.12 -22.09
N GLU A 12 -6.20 -13.37 -23.31
CA GLU A 12 -6.77 -12.33 -24.18
C GLU A 12 -8.14 -11.94 -23.69
N LEU A 13 -8.31 -10.65 -23.38
CA LEU A 13 -9.62 -10.11 -23.06
C LEU A 13 -10.40 -9.85 -24.35
N LYS A 14 -11.57 -10.48 -24.48
CA LYS A 14 -12.49 -10.31 -25.60
C LYS A 14 -13.82 -9.80 -25.05
N ASP A 15 -14.47 -8.93 -25.82
CA ASP A 15 -15.86 -8.53 -25.57
C ASP A 15 -16.84 -9.65 -25.96
N GLU A 16 -18.14 -9.39 -25.76
CA GLU A 16 -19.21 -10.34 -26.06
C GLU A 16 -19.25 -10.73 -27.55
N ASP A 17 -18.71 -9.90 -28.43
CA ASP A 17 -18.61 -10.13 -29.87
C ASP A 17 -17.30 -10.84 -30.25
N GLY A 18 -16.47 -11.20 -29.29
CA GLY A 18 -15.18 -11.85 -29.51
C GLY A 18 -14.07 -10.90 -29.97
N LYS A 19 -14.29 -9.60 -29.98
CA LYS A 19 -13.31 -8.59 -30.37
C LYS A 19 -12.34 -8.34 -29.21
N ARG A 20 -11.05 -8.33 -29.51
CA ARG A 20 -10.00 -8.03 -28.53
C ARG A 20 -10.10 -6.58 -28.06
N PHE A 21 -10.18 -6.38 -26.74
CA PHE A 21 -10.21 -5.04 -26.15
C PHE A 21 -9.09 -4.77 -25.15
N GLY A 22 -8.12 -5.63 -25.01
CA GLY A 22 -7.00 -5.43 -24.11
C GLY A 22 -5.83 -6.38 -24.33
N HIS A 23 -4.73 -6.07 -23.69
CA HIS A 23 -3.55 -6.92 -23.65
C HIS A 23 -3.68 -7.84 -22.46
N GLY A 24 -4.26 -8.99 -22.61
CA GLY A 24 -4.38 -10.11 -21.69
C GLY A 24 -4.10 -9.87 -20.20
N VAL A 25 -4.84 -10.54 -19.35
CA VAL A 25 -4.56 -10.62 -17.93
C VAL A 25 -3.62 -11.79 -17.70
N LEU A 26 -2.53 -11.57 -16.97
CA LEU A 26 -1.66 -12.65 -16.53
C LEU A 26 -2.31 -13.38 -15.35
N VAL A 27 -2.45 -14.68 -15.49
CA VAL A 27 -3.00 -15.55 -14.44
C VAL A 27 -1.90 -16.47 -13.91
N PRO A 28 -1.95 -16.90 -12.63
CA PRO A 28 -1.01 -17.87 -12.10
C PRO A 28 -1.09 -19.18 -12.88
N ARG A 29 0.07 -19.73 -13.25
CA ARG A 29 0.21 -21.00 -13.92
C ARG A 29 -0.32 -22.15 -13.04
N LEU A 30 -1.07 -23.04 -13.66
CA LEU A 30 -1.43 -24.33 -13.12
C LEU A 30 -0.50 -25.44 -13.67
N PRO A 31 -0.39 -26.60 -13.01
CA PRO A 31 0.48 -27.69 -13.47
C PRO A 31 0.13 -28.24 -14.85
N GLU A 32 -1.14 -28.19 -15.19
CA GLU A 32 -1.72 -28.65 -16.44
C GLU A 32 -1.63 -27.65 -17.58
N ASP A 33 -1.21 -26.41 -17.31
CA ASP A 33 -1.11 -25.38 -18.33
C ASP A 33 0.01 -25.69 -19.32
N GLU A 34 -0.29 -25.51 -20.61
CA GLU A 34 0.68 -25.55 -21.69
C GLU A 34 1.13 -24.13 -22.05
N GLY A 35 2.46 -23.94 -22.24
CA GLY A 35 3.05 -22.63 -22.51
C GLY A 35 2.54 -21.92 -23.76
N PRO A 36 2.93 -20.67 -23.98
CA PRO A 36 4.11 -20.01 -23.40
C PRO A 36 3.87 -19.43 -22.00
N PHE A 37 4.90 -19.53 -21.17
CA PHE A 37 4.90 -18.98 -19.82
C PHE A 37 5.75 -17.71 -19.74
N TRP A 38 5.34 -16.78 -18.85
CA TRP A 38 5.93 -15.46 -18.74
C TRP A 38 6.44 -15.22 -17.31
N ARG A 39 7.60 -14.65 -17.19
CA ARG A 39 8.11 -14.19 -15.90
C ARG A 39 7.65 -12.77 -15.64
N VAL A 40 7.14 -12.51 -14.43
CA VAL A 40 6.76 -11.16 -14.02
C VAL A 40 8.00 -10.41 -13.54
N TYR A 41 8.20 -9.25 -14.11
CA TYR A 41 9.13 -8.25 -13.63
C TYR A 41 8.36 -6.96 -13.37
N PRO A 42 8.66 -6.23 -12.29
CA PRO A 42 8.13 -4.88 -12.14
C PRO A 42 8.66 -4.00 -13.28
N GLU A 43 7.93 -2.95 -13.56
CA GLU A 43 8.41 -1.88 -14.43
C GLU A 43 9.54 -1.13 -13.73
N GLY A 44 10.54 -0.68 -14.47
CA GLY A 44 11.63 0.09 -13.90
C GLY A 44 12.84 0.18 -14.81
N HIS A 45 13.88 0.82 -14.30
CA HIS A 45 15.16 0.99 -14.98
C HIS A 45 16.21 0.07 -14.39
N ILE A 46 16.94 -0.63 -15.25
CA ILE A 46 18.08 -1.43 -14.82
C ILE A 46 19.33 -0.56 -14.96
N VAL A 47 19.85 -0.10 -13.85
CA VAL A 47 21.08 0.69 -13.83
C VAL A 47 22.29 -0.23 -14.08
N ASN A 48 23.19 0.20 -14.97
CA ASN A 48 24.42 -0.55 -15.34
C ASN A 48 24.16 -1.95 -15.90
N PHE A 49 23.06 -2.14 -16.64
CA PHE A 49 22.75 -3.43 -17.26
C PHE A 49 23.77 -3.80 -18.34
N SER A 50 24.40 -4.95 -18.16
CA SER A 50 25.43 -5.47 -19.08
C SER A 50 24.89 -6.41 -20.15
N GLY A 51 23.59 -6.58 -20.27
CA GLY A 51 22.94 -7.49 -21.22
C GLY A 51 22.81 -8.94 -20.76
N GLY A 52 23.18 -9.21 -19.51
CA GLY A 52 23.05 -10.53 -18.90
C GLY A 52 21.67 -10.81 -18.29
N ARG A 53 21.68 -11.55 -17.19
CA ARG A 53 20.44 -11.83 -16.43
C ARG A 53 19.86 -10.54 -15.88
N ILE A 54 18.55 -10.36 -16.06
CA ILE A 54 17.83 -9.28 -15.39
C ILE A 54 17.90 -9.51 -13.86
N PRO A 55 18.40 -8.55 -13.08
CA PRO A 55 18.49 -8.69 -11.64
C PRO A 55 17.10 -8.79 -11.02
N ASP A 56 17.04 -9.34 -9.82
CA ASP A 56 15.80 -9.30 -9.06
C ASP A 56 15.46 -7.84 -8.75
N PRO A 57 14.15 -7.47 -8.84
CA PRO A 57 13.72 -6.09 -8.65
C PRO A 57 14.02 -5.62 -7.23
N ASN A 58 14.40 -4.36 -7.12
CA ASN A 58 14.53 -3.72 -5.82
C ASN A 58 13.14 -3.43 -5.23
N TYR A 59 13.03 -3.39 -3.92
CA TYR A 59 11.75 -3.38 -3.19
C TYR A 59 10.91 -2.09 -3.37
N LEU A 60 11.50 -0.99 -3.77
CA LEU A 60 10.82 0.31 -3.91
C LEU A 60 10.10 0.52 -5.25
N GLY A 61 9.80 -0.57 -5.96
CA GLY A 61 9.04 -0.48 -7.21
C GLY A 61 9.86 0.06 -8.38
N ASP A 62 9.17 0.38 -9.42
CA ASP A 62 9.69 0.48 -10.77
C ASP A 62 10.49 1.76 -11.01
N THR A 63 10.09 2.85 -10.36
CA THR A 63 10.73 4.16 -10.49
C THR A 63 11.52 4.56 -9.25
N GLN A 64 11.52 3.73 -8.21
CA GLN A 64 12.04 4.06 -6.88
C GLN A 64 11.28 5.17 -6.16
N THR A 65 10.15 5.62 -6.71
CA THR A 65 9.29 6.62 -6.09
C THR A 65 8.12 5.93 -5.39
N ASP A 66 7.88 6.30 -4.15
CA ASP A 66 6.66 5.98 -3.41
C ASP A 66 5.67 7.13 -3.60
N TYR A 67 4.55 6.89 -4.28
CA TYR A 67 3.54 7.93 -4.51
C TYR A 67 3.04 8.56 -3.21
N ASN A 68 3.02 7.79 -2.11
CA ASN A 68 2.67 8.31 -0.79
C ASN A 68 3.85 8.98 -0.05
N ARG A 69 4.87 9.40 -0.78
CA ARG A 69 5.96 10.31 -0.35
C ARG A 69 6.09 11.51 -1.27
N ASN A 70 5.26 11.59 -2.31
CA ASN A 70 5.36 12.60 -3.38
C ASN A 70 4.34 13.74 -3.26
N PHE A 71 3.50 13.78 -2.20
CA PHE A 71 2.57 14.88 -1.96
C PHE A 71 3.26 16.11 -1.35
N PRO A 72 2.74 17.33 -1.61
CA PRO A 72 3.49 18.56 -1.31
C PRO A 72 3.57 18.92 0.18
N TYR A 73 2.65 18.44 1.04
CA TYR A 73 2.73 18.77 2.46
C TYR A 73 3.92 18.09 3.12
N GLN A 74 4.81 18.90 3.72
CA GLN A 74 6.04 18.42 4.38
C GLN A 74 6.89 17.50 3.50
N TRP A 75 6.84 17.69 2.20
CA TRP A 75 7.66 16.92 1.28
C TRP A 75 9.15 17.11 1.64
N GLY A 76 9.87 16.03 1.70
CA GLY A 76 11.33 16.04 1.87
C GLY A 76 12.00 15.58 0.57
N ALA A 77 13.18 16.10 0.27
CA ALA A 77 13.94 15.64 -0.89
C ALA A 77 14.39 14.17 -0.71
N GLU A 78 14.80 13.51 -1.80
CA GLU A 78 15.15 12.08 -1.80
C GLU A 78 16.21 11.69 -0.76
N ASN A 79 17.12 12.60 -0.42
CA ASN A 79 18.13 12.41 0.63
C ASN A 79 17.57 12.51 2.07
N GLU A 80 16.37 13.07 2.23
CA GLU A 80 15.67 13.18 3.51
C GLU A 80 14.54 12.19 3.65
N GLN A 81 13.89 11.86 2.53
CA GLN A 81 12.78 10.94 2.45
C GLN A 81 12.93 10.06 1.21
N ILE A 82 13.38 8.83 1.39
CA ILE A 82 13.49 7.85 0.29
C ILE A 82 12.14 7.64 -0.38
N GLY A 83 12.14 7.67 -1.69
CA GLY A 83 10.95 7.50 -2.52
C GLY A 83 10.17 8.81 -2.75
N ALA A 84 10.70 9.96 -2.38
CA ALA A 84 10.03 11.25 -2.51
C ALA A 84 9.84 11.72 -3.95
N GLY A 85 10.65 11.22 -4.89
CA GLY A 85 10.67 11.69 -6.26
C GLY A 85 11.46 13.01 -6.43
N GLU A 86 11.51 13.53 -7.65
CA GLU A 86 12.33 14.70 -7.97
C GLU A 86 11.83 16.00 -7.32
N PHE A 87 10.51 16.16 -7.25
CA PHE A 87 9.82 17.30 -6.62
C PHE A 87 8.38 16.88 -6.23
N PRO A 88 7.70 17.67 -5.39
CA PRO A 88 6.32 17.36 -4.99
C PRO A 88 5.39 17.30 -6.20
N GLY A 89 4.73 16.14 -6.41
CA GLY A 89 3.89 15.94 -7.58
C GLY A 89 4.68 15.70 -8.87
N SER A 90 5.92 15.23 -8.79
CA SER A 90 6.71 14.81 -9.96
C SER A 90 6.04 13.68 -10.71
N GLU A 91 5.43 12.76 -9.98
CA GLU A 91 4.78 11.58 -10.56
C GLU A 91 3.43 11.95 -11.20
N PRO A 92 3.15 11.45 -12.42
CA PRO A 92 1.90 11.75 -13.13
C PRO A 92 0.65 11.39 -12.31
N GLU A 93 0.68 10.27 -11.60
CA GLU A 93 -0.41 9.79 -10.75
C GLU A 93 -0.68 10.74 -9.57
N THR A 94 0.37 11.14 -8.88
CA THR A 94 0.27 12.11 -7.78
C THR A 94 -0.24 13.44 -8.28
N ARG A 95 0.30 13.93 -9.39
CA ARG A 95 -0.12 15.19 -10.03
C ARG A 95 -1.60 15.15 -10.41
N ALA A 96 -2.06 14.06 -11.01
CA ALA A 96 -3.46 13.91 -11.38
C ALA A 96 -4.39 14.01 -10.15
N LEU A 97 -4.00 13.40 -9.01
CA LEU A 97 -4.76 13.51 -7.76
C LEU A 97 -4.72 14.93 -7.18
N LEU A 98 -3.59 15.62 -7.24
CA LEU A 98 -3.47 17.01 -6.79
C LEU A 98 -4.36 17.94 -7.60
N GLU A 99 -4.33 17.83 -8.93
CA GLU A 99 -5.15 18.61 -9.85
C GLU A 99 -6.63 18.31 -9.67
N TRP A 100 -6.99 17.04 -9.57
CA TRP A 100 -8.37 16.63 -9.34
C TRP A 100 -8.91 17.15 -8.01
N HIS A 101 -8.15 17.00 -6.92
CA HIS A 101 -8.57 17.51 -5.61
C HIS A 101 -8.67 19.04 -5.60
N ALA A 102 -7.78 19.74 -6.31
CA ALA A 102 -7.85 21.20 -6.45
C ALA A 102 -9.12 21.65 -7.19
N ALA A 103 -9.56 20.89 -8.17
CA ALA A 103 -10.79 21.16 -8.93
C ALA A 103 -12.09 20.84 -8.15
N HIS A 104 -11.99 20.11 -7.02
CA HIS A 104 -13.14 19.69 -6.22
C HIS A 104 -13.06 20.21 -4.78
N PRO A 105 -13.25 21.52 -4.54
CA PRO A 105 -13.12 22.13 -3.21
C PRO A 105 -14.19 21.71 -2.21
N ASN A 106 -15.21 20.98 -2.66
CA ASN A 106 -16.28 20.44 -1.84
C ASN A 106 -15.95 19.12 -1.15
N ILE A 107 -14.75 18.59 -1.35
CA ILE A 107 -14.28 17.37 -0.66
C ILE A 107 -13.89 17.75 0.76
N TYR A 108 -14.63 17.26 1.74
CA TYR A 108 -14.41 17.48 3.18
C TYR A 108 -13.90 16.25 3.93
N ALA A 109 -13.90 15.09 3.27
CA ALA A 109 -13.36 13.85 3.82
C ALA A 109 -12.59 13.07 2.76
N TRP A 110 -11.48 12.46 3.16
CA TRP A 110 -10.61 11.68 2.29
C TRP A 110 -10.20 10.39 2.99
N ILE A 111 -10.51 9.25 2.38
CA ILE A 111 -10.04 7.94 2.86
C ILE A 111 -9.11 7.34 1.81
N ASN A 112 -7.88 7.09 2.21
CA ASN A 112 -6.87 6.46 1.38
C ASN A 112 -6.65 5.02 1.84
N TYR A 113 -6.96 4.07 0.97
CA TYR A 113 -6.85 2.65 1.29
C TYR A 113 -5.48 2.09 0.96
N HIS A 114 -4.90 1.45 1.95
CA HIS A 114 -3.63 0.73 1.89
C HIS A 114 -3.80 -0.72 2.35
N THR A 115 -2.73 -1.48 2.39
CA THR A 115 -2.62 -2.79 3.00
C THR A 115 -1.23 -2.92 3.66
N PHE A 116 -1.13 -3.49 4.82
CA PHE A 116 -2.16 -4.12 5.64
C PHE A 116 -1.97 -3.75 7.11
N GLY A 117 -2.96 -4.06 7.98
CA GLY A 117 -2.77 -3.84 9.42
C GLY A 117 -4.06 -3.78 10.23
N GLY A 118 -5.22 -3.65 9.56
CA GLY A 118 -6.51 -3.49 10.24
C GLY A 118 -6.52 -2.23 11.12
N VAL A 119 -6.10 -1.09 10.54
CA VAL A 119 -5.89 0.13 11.31
C VAL A 119 -6.26 1.38 10.51
N PHE A 120 -6.85 2.35 11.20
CA PHE A 120 -7.05 3.72 10.73
C PHE A 120 -5.94 4.61 11.27
N LEU A 121 -5.24 5.27 10.36
CA LEU A 121 -4.17 6.22 10.67
C LEU A 121 -4.70 7.64 10.45
N ARG A 122 -4.75 8.44 11.52
CA ARG A 122 -5.00 9.87 11.36
C ARG A 122 -3.73 10.63 10.99
N PRO A 123 -3.82 11.77 10.31
CA PRO A 123 -2.69 12.66 10.14
C PRO A 123 -2.31 13.27 11.52
N SER A 124 -1.11 13.80 11.73
CA SER A 124 -0.01 13.88 10.80
C SER A 124 0.94 12.72 11.02
N GLY A 125 1.62 12.28 9.95
CA GLY A 125 2.71 11.32 10.08
C GLY A 125 4.02 11.96 10.57
N ASP A 126 4.11 13.26 10.48
CA ASP A 126 5.32 14.08 10.74
C ASP A 126 5.28 14.87 12.06
N GLN A 127 4.12 15.00 12.70
CA GLN A 127 3.94 15.80 13.91
C GLN A 127 3.06 15.08 14.95
N PRO A 128 3.29 15.34 16.25
CA PRO A 128 2.45 14.79 17.30
C PRO A 128 1.03 15.38 17.28
N ASP A 129 0.07 14.65 17.82
CA ASP A 129 -1.32 15.09 17.96
C ASP A 129 -1.48 16.46 18.64
N SER A 130 -0.54 16.82 19.51
CA SER A 130 -0.53 18.13 20.18
C SER A 130 -0.28 19.32 19.24
N ALA A 131 0.25 19.06 18.04
CA ALA A 131 0.45 20.08 17.02
C ALA A 131 -0.78 20.27 16.12
N MET A 132 -1.77 19.40 16.20
CA MET A 132 -3.05 19.51 15.51
C MET A 132 -3.98 20.46 16.24
N ASP A 133 -4.85 21.16 15.51
CA ASP A 133 -5.93 21.92 16.13
C ASP A 133 -6.78 20.98 17.01
N GLN A 134 -7.07 21.40 18.23
CA GLN A 134 -7.72 20.52 19.21
C GLN A 134 -9.20 20.26 18.87
N ALA A 135 -9.86 21.18 18.17
CA ALA A 135 -11.22 20.95 17.69
C ALA A 135 -11.22 19.92 16.57
N ASP A 136 -10.27 20.01 15.66
CA ASP A 136 -10.09 19.02 14.59
C ASP A 136 -9.75 17.64 15.18
N LEU A 137 -8.82 17.58 16.13
CA LEU A 137 -8.47 16.34 16.81
C LEU A 137 -9.69 15.68 17.46
N ALA A 138 -10.57 16.48 18.08
CA ALA A 138 -11.80 15.96 18.66
C ALA A 138 -12.73 15.35 17.60
N VAL A 139 -12.83 15.95 16.42
CA VAL A 139 -13.59 15.39 15.30
C VAL A 139 -12.95 14.08 14.81
N PHE A 140 -11.60 14.05 14.65
CA PHE A 140 -10.89 12.82 14.30
C PHE A 140 -11.21 11.71 15.31
N LYS A 141 -11.09 11.99 16.61
CA LYS A 141 -11.37 11.01 17.67
C LYS A 141 -12.80 10.50 17.67
N GLN A 142 -13.77 11.35 17.35
CA GLN A 142 -15.17 10.93 17.23
C GLN A 142 -15.38 9.98 16.04
N VAL A 143 -14.80 10.28 14.89
CA VAL A 143 -14.88 9.41 13.70
C VAL A 143 -14.14 8.09 13.95
N GLU A 144 -13.01 8.13 14.64
CA GLU A 144 -12.25 6.94 15.04
C GLU A 144 -13.07 6.00 15.92
N GLN A 145 -13.83 6.54 16.86
CA GLN A 145 -14.75 5.74 17.65
C GLN A 145 -15.75 4.99 16.78
N TRP A 146 -16.42 5.69 15.86
CA TRP A 146 -17.36 5.06 14.92
C TRP A 146 -16.68 4.04 14.01
N ALA A 147 -15.49 4.36 13.50
CA ALA A 147 -14.73 3.45 12.66
C ALA A 147 -14.39 2.15 13.40
N THR A 148 -13.95 2.25 14.66
CA THR A 148 -13.67 1.07 15.50
C THR A 148 -14.93 0.24 15.78
N GLU A 149 -16.05 0.89 16.10
CA GLU A 149 -17.33 0.21 16.34
C GLU A 149 -17.84 -0.55 15.11
N LEU A 150 -17.68 0.05 13.91
CA LEU A 150 -18.18 -0.52 12.66
C LEU A 150 -17.27 -1.59 12.06
N THR A 151 -15.96 -1.43 12.18
CA THR A 151 -14.98 -2.29 11.48
C THR A 151 -14.19 -3.22 12.39
N GLY A 152 -14.15 -2.93 13.68
CA GLY A 152 -13.24 -3.59 14.63
C GLY A 152 -11.77 -3.20 14.46
N TYR A 153 -11.45 -2.28 13.55
CA TYR A 153 -10.09 -1.82 13.32
C TYR A 153 -9.63 -0.90 14.44
N ARG A 154 -8.35 -0.90 14.69
CA ARG A 154 -7.71 0.06 15.61
C ARG A 154 -7.65 1.43 14.96
N THR A 155 -7.50 2.45 15.78
CA THR A 155 -7.28 3.83 15.35
C THR A 155 -6.05 4.37 16.05
N VAL A 156 -5.12 4.91 15.31
CA VAL A 156 -3.81 5.32 15.83
C VAL A 156 -3.33 6.63 15.19
N SER A 157 -2.40 7.29 15.88
CA SER A 157 -1.64 8.39 15.30
C SER A 157 -0.56 7.85 14.36
N GLY A 158 -0.48 8.39 13.16
CA GLY A 158 0.62 8.08 12.26
C GLY A 158 1.98 8.42 12.85
N TYR A 159 2.05 9.50 13.63
CA TYR A 159 3.27 9.94 14.27
C TYR A 159 3.67 9.12 15.49
N HIS A 160 2.72 8.80 16.38
CA HIS A 160 3.06 8.16 17.66
C HIS A 160 3.18 6.64 17.57
N GLU A 161 2.43 6.01 16.68
CA GLU A 161 2.21 4.56 16.74
C GLU A 161 2.55 3.83 15.45
N PHE A 162 2.52 4.52 14.30
CA PHE A 162 2.77 3.91 13.00
C PHE A 162 4.03 4.49 12.34
N GLN A 163 5.19 4.13 12.87
CA GLN A 163 6.49 4.52 12.33
C GLN A 163 7.31 3.28 11.98
N TYR A 164 7.86 3.22 10.78
CA TYR A 164 8.77 2.14 10.38
C TYR A 164 10.04 2.15 11.23
N GLU A 165 10.56 3.33 11.50
CA GLU A 165 11.67 3.56 12.41
C GLU A 165 11.28 4.64 13.44
N PRO A 166 11.50 4.41 14.74
CA PRO A 166 11.19 5.40 15.77
C PRO A 166 11.93 6.72 15.52
N GLY A 167 11.18 7.81 15.51
CA GLY A 167 11.74 9.15 15.28
C GLY A 167 11.93 9.53 13.80
N THR A 168 11.55 8.66 12.87
CA THR A 168 11.59 8.94 11.44
C THR A 168 10.17 9.14 10.92
N PRO A 169 9.68 10.39 10.88
CA PRO A 169 8.32 10.69 10.42
C PRO A 169 8.18 10.45 8.92
N SER A 170 7.02 9.97 8.49
CA SER A 170 6.68 9.88 7.07
C SER A 170 6.28 11.24 6.53
N ARG A 171 6.97 11.70 5.48
CA ARG A 171 6.75 12.99 4.82
C ARG A 171 6.13 12.81 3.44
N GLY A 172 5.53 13.88 2.91
CA GLY A 172 4.94 13.85 1.58
C GLY A 172 3.78 12.87 1.41
N VAL A 173 3.02 12.60 2.49
CA VAL A 173 1.90 11.66 2.49
C VAL A 173 0.58 12.34 2.10
N ILE A 174 -0.28 11.60 1.39
CA ILE A 174 -1.56 12.12 0.89
C ILE A 174 -2.49 12.60 2.02
N THR A 175 -2.50 11.92 3.16
CA THR A 175 -3.35 12.30 4.30
C THR A 175 -2.92 13.63 4.89
N GLY A 176 -1.62 13.89 4.99
CA GLY A 176 -1.08 15.19 5.40
C GLY A 176 -1.49 16.31 4.43
N TYR A 177 -1.35 16.07 3.13
CA TYR A 177 -1.80 17.01 2.10
C TYR A 177 -3.31 17.29 2.18
N ALA A 178 -4.13 16.23 2.27
CA ALA A 178 -5.58 16.37 2.30
C ALA A 178 -6.06 17.16 3.54
N TYR A 179 -5.47 16.92 4.69
CA TYR A 179 -5.81 17.64 5.92
C TYR A 179 -5.27 19.08 5.92
N HIS A 180 -3.95 19.25 5.84
CA HIS A 180 -3.31 20.55 6.07
C HIS A 180 -3.48 21.54 4.91
N GLN A 181 -3.51 21.06 3.66
CA GLN A 181 -3.59 21.95 2.49
C GLN A 181 -4.98 22.02 1.87
N ARG A 182 -5.84 21.04 2.16
CA ARG A 182 -7.19 21.01 1.57
C ARG A 182 -8.31 21.09 2.60
N GLY A 183 -8.01 21.02 3.89
CA GLY A 183 -8.98 21.08 4.96
C GLY A 183 -9.92 19.89 5.04
N ALA A 184 -9.53 18.75 4.49
CA ALA A 184 -10.33 17.53 4.51
C ALA A 184 -9.98 16.67 5.72
N LEU A 185 -11.00 16.11 6.38
CA LEU A 185 -10.82 15.04 7.35
C LEU A 185 -10.27 13.82 6.65
N SER A 186 -9.03 13.46 6.90
CA SER A 186 -8.34 12.44 6.13
C SER A 186 -7.85 11.26 6.97
N TYR A 187 -7.95 10.05 6.40
CA TYR A 187 -7.42 8.84 7.00
C TYR A 187 -6.68 7.99 5.97
N CYS A 188 -5.58 7.39 6.39
CA CYS A 188 -5.04 6.21 5.75
C CYS A 188 -5.61 4.98 6.44
N VAL A 189 -6.15 4.04 5.67
CA VAL A 189 -6.74 2.81 6.21
C VAL A 189 -5.98 1.63 5.67
N GLU A 190 -5.21 0.99 6.52
CA GLU A 190 -4.51 -0.26 6.23
C GLU A 190 -5.50 -1.42 6.31
N LEU A 191 -5.94 -1.87 5.14
CA LEU A 191 -7.00 -2.87 5.05
C LEU A 191 -6.50 -4.23 5.48
N TRP A 192 -7.33 -4.85 6.32
CA TRP A 192 -7.28 -6.21 6.77
C TRP A 192 -6.02 -6.59 7.58
N ASP A 193 -6.22 -7.50 8.52
CA ASP A 193 -5.16 -8.07 9.34
C ASP A 193 -5.40 -9.57 9.54
N ILE A 194 -4.58 -10.40 8.90
CA ILE A 194 -4.67 -11.85 9.01
C ILE A 194 -4.39 -12.32 10.45
N PHE A 195 -3.53 -11.62 11.18
CA PHE A 195 -3.19 -11.99 12.57
C PHE A 195 -4.40 -11.86 13.47
N GLN A 196 -5.17 -10.79 13.29
CA GLN A 196 -6.44 -10.60 14.00
C GLN A 196 -7.44 -11.71 13.64
N GLN A 197 -7.53 -12.11 12.36
CA GLN A 197 -8.43 -13.15 11.90
C GLN A 197 -8.16 -14.52 12.55
N ILE A 198 -6.91 -14.83 12.81
CA ILE A 198 -6.50 -16.12 13.39
C ILE A 198 -6.18 -16.04 14.88
N GLY A 199 -6.40 -14.89 15.51
CA GLY A 199 -6.13 -14.67 16.93
C GLY A 199 -4.64 -14.66 17.31
N MET A 200 -3.76 -14.48 16.33
CA MET A 200 -2.33 -14.31 16.60
C MET A 200 -2.02 -12.88 17.06
N LYS A 201 -1.13 -12.76 18.03
CA LYS A 201 -0.61 -11.46 18.47
C LYS A 201 0.78 -11.26 17.89
N PRO A 202 0.97 -10.31 16.97
CA PRO A 202 2.30 -9.99 16.48
C PRO A 202 3.19 -9.48 17.62
N LYS A 203 4.47 -9.82 17.60
CA LYS A 203 5.44 -9.38 18.61
C LYS A 203 5.66 -7.87 18.55
N LYS A 204 5.59 -7.29 17.36
CA LYS A 204 5.67 -5.86 17.12
C LYS A 204 4.53 -5.45 16.19
N LEU A 205 3.80 -4.42 16.53
CA LEU A 205 2.69 -3.94 15.72
C LEU A 205 3.19 -3.15 14.50
N PHE A 206 2.51 -3.31 13.37
CA PHE A 206 2.65 -2.53 12.14
C PHE A 206 3.99 -2.61 11.41
N ILE A 207 4.96 -3.37 11.89
CA ILE A 207 6.29 -3.44 11.27
C ILE A 207 6.73 -4.90 11.20
N ASP A 208 7.17 -5.32 10.01
CA ASP A 208 7.85 -6.60 9.77
C ASP A 208 7.18 -7.82 10.41
N TYR A 209 5.87 -7.91 10.34
CA TYR A 209 5.13 -9.03 10.94
C TYR A 209 5.70 -10.39 10.55
N TYR A 210 6.02 -10.57 9.27
CA TYR A 210 6.49 -11.86 8.76
C TYR A 210 7.91 -12.21 9.20
N SER A 211 8.79 -11.24 9.37
CA SER A 211 10.16 -11.46 9.85
C SER A 211 10.22 -11.94 11.31
N GLN A 212 9.14 -11.70 12.05
CA GLN A 212 9.04 -12.08 13.47
C GLN A 212 8.42 -13.45 13.69
N MET A 213 7.94 -14.09 12.63
CA MET A 213 7.28 -15.39 12.69
C MET A 213 8.28 -16.52 12.77
N ASP A 214 8.01 -17.46 13.63
CA ASP A 214 8.65 -18.74 13.61
C ASP A 214 7.89 -19.75 12.71
N ARG A 215 8.43 -20.96 12.61
CA ARG A 215 7.80 -22.00 11.77
C ARG A 215 6.40 -22.39 12.29
N ALA A 216 6.16 -22.36 13.59
CA ALA A 216 4.88 -22.71 14.16
C ALA A 216 3.80 -21.68 13.79
N ASP A 217 4.19 -20.40 13.80
CA ASP A 217 3.33 -19.30 13.36
C ASP A 217 2.94 -19.46 11.88
N LEU A 218 3.92 -19.74 11.02
CA LEU A 218 3.67 -19.97 9.58
C LEU A 218 2.77 -21.19 9.32
N LEU A 219 2.93 -22.26 10.10
CA LEU A 219 2.05 -23.43 10.01
C LEU A 219 0.63 -23.11 10.46
N THR A 220 0.47 -22.26 11.46
CA THR A 220 -0.84 -21.80 11.94
C THR A 220 -1.55 -20.99 10.85
N LEU A 221 -0.84 -20.07 10.19
CA LEU A 221 -1.35 -19.31 9.05
C LEU A 221 -1.75 -20.23 7.89
N ALA A 222 -0.88 -21.14 7.51
CA ALA A 222 -1.14 -22.08 6.40
C ALA A 222 -2.32 -23.01 6.70
N LYS A 223 -2.47 -23.44 7.95
CA LYS A 223 -3.61 -24.25 8.38
C LYS A 223 -4.92 -23.47 8.30
N TRP A 224 -4.93 -22.24 8.79
CA TRP A 224 -6.11 -21.37 8.70
C TRP A 224 -6.49 -21.10 7.24
N ASP A 225 -5.50 -20.77 6.38
CA ASP A 225 -5.76 -20.54 4.96
C ASP A 225 -6.37 -21.77 4.28
N ARG A 226 -5.84 -22.96 4.55
CA ARG A 226 -6.37 -24.20 4.00
C ARG A 226 -7.79 -24.51 4.52
N ASP A 227 -8.00 -24.43 5.84
CA ASP A 227 -9.19 -24.97 6.48
C ASP A 227 -10.37 -23.97 6.47
N VAL A 228 -10.08 -22.66 6.46
CA VAL A 228 -11.08 -21.59 6.56
C VAL A 228 -11.16 -20.74 5.30
N ASN A 229 -10.01 -20.36 4.74
CA ASN A 229 -9.93 -19.45 3.61
C ASN A 229 -9.84 -20.16 2.24
N HIS A 230 -9.95 -21.48 2.20
CA HIS A 230 -9.96 -22.29 0.98
C HIS A 230 -8.68 -22.14 0.14
N SER A 231 -7.52 -22.04 0.79
CA SER A 231 -6.19 -21.93 0.16
C SER A 231 -6.06 -20.74 -0.81
N ARG A 232 -6.63 -19.59 -0.44
CA ARG A 232 -6.59 -18.40 -1.30
C ARG A 232 -5.32 -17.55 -1.16
N ILE A 233 -4.60 -17.68 -0.05
CA ILE A 233 -3.41 -16.88 0.25
C ILE A 233 -2.14 -17.66 -0.01
N PHE A 234 -1.96 -18.78 0.70
CA PHE A 234 -0.75 -19.58 0.58
C PHE A 234 -0.88 -20.60 -0.55
N ARG A 235 -0.20 -20.31 -1.65
CA ARG A 235 -0.07 -21.27 -2.75
C ARG A 235 1.27 -21.97 -2.66
N PRO A 236 1.36 -23.24 -3.05
CA PRO A 236 2.63 -23.94 -3.08
C PRO A 236 3.62 -23.19 -3.96
N TRP A 237 4.82 -23.00 -3.47
CA TRP A 237 5.94 -22.57 -4.31
C TRP A 237 6.25 -23.67 -5.32
N ARG A 238 6.35 -23.31 -6.56
CA ARG A 238 6.68 -24.24 -7.64
C ARG A 238 7.93 -23.78 -8.38
#